data_4932527519998763cbd3089c691cf7a8
#
_entry.id   4932527519998763cbd3089c691cf7a8
#
_cell.length_a   1.000
_cell.length_b   1.000
_cell.length_c   1.000
_cell.angle_alpha   90.00
_cell.angle_beta   90.00
_cell.angle_gamma   90.00
#
_symmetry.space_group_name_H-M   'P 1'
#
loop_
_entity.id
_entity.type
_entity.pdbx_description
1 polymer ?
#
loop_
_entity_poly.entity_id
_entity_poly.type
_entity_poly.pdbx_seq_one_letter_code
_entity_poly.pdbx_strand_id
1 'polypeptide(L)'
;MKLRMQITKDKDIRFISHLEYVRTIGRAIRRAKLPAAYSEGFNPHLKFSLASALGVGVVSYTEFVEIELAEPMEVEKAALALDAALPRGIRVLAADAVDTHHAALMSQAAGASYRVTLPYSKDVSAAVAEFNAAPELLFKKAAPKTKAKFKEIDVKFYIPQLTAEQTEKETIFSFDCKITQTGSMKAVDLLNALNEQYGLALPVEMADIERLRLYRNNKNGKPIPMLNSDAVTLG
;
A
#
# COMPACT_ATOMS: atom_id res chain seq x y z
N MET A 1 3.91 1.16 -24.86
CA MET A 1 2.89 0.37 -24.13
C MET A 1 3.28 0.34 -22.66
N LYS A 2 2.33 0.44 -21.74
CA LYS A 2 2.58 0.22 -20.32
C LYS A 2 1.81 -1.00 -19.84
N LEU A 3 2.44 -1.79 -18.98
CA LEU A 3 1.82 -2.92 -18.29
C LEU A 3 1.64 -2.54 -16.81
N ARG A 4 0.42 -2.72 -16.29
CA ARG A 4 0.13 -2.62 -14.87
C ARG A 4 -0.14 -4.00 -14.32
N MET A 5 0.55 -4.37 -13.26
CA MET A 5 0.42 -5.69 -12.65
C MET A 5 0.12 -5.55 -11.16
N GLN A 6 -0.82 -6.35 -10.68
CA GLN A 6 -1.07 -6.53 -9.26
C GLN A 6 -0.07 -7.55 -8.72
N ILE A 7 0.63 -7.18 -7.66
CA ILE A 7 1.68 -8.00 -7.05
C ILE A 7 1.49 -8.09 -5.53
N THR A 8 2.11 -9.10 -4.93
CA THR A 8 2.08 -9.31 -3.48
C THR A 8 3.32 -8.78 -2.79
N LYS A 9 3.20 -8.55 -1.48
CA LYS A 9 4.30 -8.50 -0.51
C LYS A 9 3.89 -9.35 0.67
N ASP A 10 4.29 -10.63 0.67
CA ASP A 10 3.84 -11.65 1.61
C ASP A 10 4.58 -11.58 2.97
N LYS A 11 4.11 -12.36 3.93
CA LYS A 11 4.64 -12.43 5.31
C LYS A 11 6.13 -12.69 5.36
N ASP A 12 6.66 -13.56 4.50
CA ASP A 12 8.07 -13.93 4.44
C ASP A 12 9.02 -12.73 4.21
N ILE A 13 8.51 -11.69 3.51
CA ILE A 13 9.32 -10.52 3.13
C ILE A 13 8.77 -9.21 3.71
N ARG A 14 7.77 -9.24 4.59
CA ARG A 14 7.11 -8.03 5.09
C ARG A 14 8.04 -7.01 5.73
N PHE A 15 9.18 -7.45 6.26
CA PHE A 15 10.15 -6.59 6.93
C PHE A 15 11.18 -5.92 6.00
N ILE A 16 11.19 -6.23 4.69
CA ILE A 16 12.02 -5.47 3.76
C ILE A 16 11.49 -4.05 3.59
N SER A 17 12.40 -3.08 3.42
CA SER A 17 12.03 -1.69 3.17
C SER A 17 11.38 -1.53 1.78
N HIS A 18 10.65 -0.42 1.60
CA HIS A 18 10.12 -0.06 0.28
C HIS A 18 11.21 -0.01 -0.80
N LEU A 19 12.37 0.54 -0.48
CA LEU A 19 13.50 0.64 -1.41
C LEU A 19 14.03 -0.74 -1.83
N GLU A 20 14.15 -1.69 -0.88
CA GLU A 20 14.54 -3.06 -1.20
C GLU A 20 13.48 -3.79 -2.02
N TYR A 21 12.20 -3.54 -1.74
CA TYR A 21 11.10 -4.09 -2.54
C TYR A 21 11.16 -3.59 -3.98
N VAL A 22 11.33 -2.27 -4.20
CA VAL A 22 11.53 -1.67 -5.53
C VAL A 22 12.75 -2.27 -6.25
N ARG A 23 13.89 -2.37 -5.56
CA ARG A 23 15.12 -2.96 -6.13
C ARG A 23 14.92 -4.42 -6.53
N THR A 24 14.20 -5.18 -5.73
CA THR A 24 13.90 -6.60 -6.00
C THR A 24 13.04 -6.75 -7.25
N ILE A 25 12.01 -5.94 -7.40
CA ILE A 25 11.17 -5.91 -8.61
C ILE A 25 12.00 -5.51 -9.84
N GLY A 26 12.80 -4.46 -9.73
CA GLY A 26 13.67 -4.03 -10.84
C GLY A 26 14.68 -5.10 -11.28
N ARG A 27 15.22 -5.91 -10.35
CA ARG A 27 16.05 -7.07 -10.68
C ARG A 27 15.24 -8.18 -11.36
N ALA A 28 14.00 -8.42 -10.92
CA ALA A 28 13.11 -9.41 -11.52
C ALA A 28 12.71 -9.03 -12.95
N ILE A 29 12.39 -7.76 -13.22
CA ILE A 29 12.11 -7.26 -14.58
C ILE A 29 13.26 -7.58 -15.53
N ARG A 30 14.52 -7.38 -15.11
CA ARG A 30 15.71 -7.71 -15.92
C ARG A 30 15.87 -9.22 -16.11
N ARG A 31 15.68 -10.04 -15.07
CA ARG A 31 15.74 -11.51 -15.16
C ARG A 31 14.67 -12.09 -16.06
N ALA A 32 13.47 -11.53 -16.01
CA ALA A 32 12.36 -11.89 -16.88
C ALA A 32 12.60 -11.53 -18.36
N LYS A 33 13.66 -10.76 -18.66
CA LYS A 33 13.99 -10.26 -20.02
C LYS A 33 12.80 -9.53 -20.66
N LEU A 34 12.00 -8.82 -19.84
CA LEU A 34 10.95 -7.98 -20.38
C LEU A 34 11.58 -6.85 -21.21
N PRO A 35 11.00 -6.48 -22.36
CA PRO A 35 11.49 -5.38 -23.20
C PRO A 35 11.14 -4.02 -22.54
N ALA A 36 11.57 -3.83 -21.30
CA ALA A 36 11.28 -2.64 -20.52
C ALA A 36 12.07 -1.43 -21.03
N ALA A 37 11.42 -0.28 -21.11
CA ALA A 37 12.03 0.96 -21.51
C ALA A 37 12.99 1.49 -20.41
N TYR A 38 14.00 2.24 -20.85
CA TYR A 38 14.94 2.93 -19.98
C TYR A 38 14.81 4.44 -20.15
N SER A 39 15.14 5.19 -19.11
CA SER A 39 15.24 6.63 -19.18
C SER A 39 16.42 7.03 -20.06
N GLU A 40 16.33 8.23 -20.64
CA GLU A 40 17.44 8.86 -21.37
C GLU A 40 18.48 9.44 -20.39
N GLY A 41 19.71 9.65 -20.87
CA GLY A 41 20.77 10.29 -20.10
C GLY A 41 21.92 9.35 -19.76
N PHE A 42 22.90 9.84 -18.97
CA PHE A 42 24.14 9.13 -18.64
C PHE A 42 23.98 7.90 -17.75
N ASN A 43 22.91 7.84 -16.93
CA ASN A 43 22.59 6.70 -16.07
C ASN A 43 21.17 6.21 -16.37
N PRO A 44 20.97 5.37 -17.40
CA PRO A 44 19.65 4.88 -17.75
C PRO A 44 19.03 4.04 -16.64
N HIS A 45 17.80 4.37 -16.23
CA HIS A 45 17.02 3.63 -15.26
C HIS A 45 15.84 2.95 -15.94
N LEU A 46 15.48 1.74 -15.45
CA LEU A 46 14.24 1.10 -15.88
C LEU A 46 13.05 2.02 -15.59
N LYS A 47 12.20 2.22 -16.60
CA LYS A 47 10.95 2.98 -16.44
C LYS A 47 9.88 2.09 -15.85
N PHE A 48 9.83 2.02 -14.52
CA PHE A 48 8.77 1.38 -13.77
C PHE A 48 8.48 2.14 -12.48
N SER A 49 7.28 1.98 -11.95
CA SER A 49 6.87 2.63 -10.69
C SER A 49 5.92 1.76 -9.91
N LEU A 50 5.86 1.94 -8.59
CA LEU A 50 4.84 1.39 -7.71
C LEU A 50 3.76 2.42 -7.43
N ALA A 51 2.52 1.96 -7.21
CA ALA A 51 1.38 2.83 -6.95
C ALA A 51 1.47 3.58 -5.61
N SER A 52 2.09 2.97 -4.61
CA SER A 52 2.22 3.55 -3.27
C SER A 52 3.41 2.94 -2.54
N ALA A 53 3.99 3.70 -1.62
CA ALA A 53 4.98 3.13 -0.70
C ALA A 53 4.28 2.24 0.33
N LEU A 54 4.82 1.04 0.57
CA LEU A 54 4.39 0.15 1.61
C LEU A 54 5.38 0.16 2.78
N GLY A 55 4.86 0.27 3.99
CA GLY A 55 5.67 0.29 5.21
C GLY A 55 6.38 -1.05 5.48
N VAL A 56 7.44 -1.00 6.29
CA VAL A 56 8.05 -2.20 6.88
C VAL A 56 7.05 -2.85 7.83
N GLY A 57 6.98 -4.18 7.85
CA GLY A 57 6.05 -4.95 8.67
C GLY A 57 4.65 -5.13 8.07
N VAL A 58 4.34 -4.47 6.94
CA VAL A 58 3.02 -4.57 6.29
C VAL A 58 3.03 -5.63 5.22
N VAL A 59 2.05 -6.53 5.28
CA VAL A 59 1.70 -7.53 4.25
C VAL A 59 0.73 -6.89 3.25
N SER A 60 0.81 -7.25 1.98
CA SER A 60 -0.16 -6.81 0.98
C SER A 60 -0.28 -7.81 -0.17
N TYR A 61 -1.51 -8.04 -0.59
CA TYR A 61 -1.84 -8.80 -1.81
C TYR A 61 -2.36 -7.89 -2.92
N THR A 62 -2.18 -6.58 -2.78
CA THR A 62 -2.81 -5.56 -3.62
C THR A 62 -1.86 -4.39 -3.92
N GLU A 63 -0.58 -4.70 -4.12
CA GLU A 63 0.37 -3.71 -4.63
C GLU A 63 0.30 -3.67 -6.16
N PHE A 64 0.63 -2.51 -6.73
CA PHE A 64 0.63 -2.36 -8.18
C PHE A 64 1.97 -1.82 -8.65
N VAL A 65 2.52 -2.49 -9.67
CA VAL A 65 3.67 -2.03 -10.44
C VAL A 65 3.23 -1.68 -11.86
N GLU A 66 3.74 -0.59 -12.39
CA GLU A 66 3.56 -0.21 -13.79
C GLU A 66 4.94 -0.18 -14.48
N ILE A 67 5.05 -0.89 -15.59
CA ILE A 67 6.29 -1.05 -16.37
C ILE A 67 6.04 -0.49 -17.75
N GLU A 68 6.86 0.47 -18.18
CA GLU A 68 6.85 0.96 -19.55
C GLU A 68 7.67 0.01 -20.43
N LEU A 69 7.08 -0.47 -21.53
CA LEU A 69 7.75 -1.33 -22.50
C LEU A 69 8.24 -0.52 -23.70
N ALA A 70 9.46 -0.79 -24.14
CA ALA A 70 10.04 -0.26 -25.38
C ALA A 70 9.37 -0.88 -26.61
N GLU A 71 9.05 -2.18 -26.52
CA GLU A 71 8.39 -2.94 -27.57
C GLU A 71 7.10 -3.58 -27.02
N PRO A 72 6.03 -3.70 -27.82
CA PRO A 72 4.81 -4.39 -27.40
C PRO A 72 5.07 -5.84 -27.03
N MET A 73 4.41 -6.32 -26.00
CA MET A 73 4.43 -7.71 -25.56
C MET A 73 3.03 -8.10 -25.08
N GLU A 74 2.66 -9.35 -25.28
CA GLU A 74 1.40 -9.90 -24.78
C GLU A 74 1.35 -9.84 -23.25
N VAL A 75 0.22 -9.38 -22.69
CA VAL A 75 0.05 -9.12 -21.26
C VAL A 75 0.31 -10.35 -20.41
N GLU A 76 -0.34 -11.46 -20.75
CA GLU A 76 -0.23 -12.73 -20.02
C GLU A 76 1.19 -13.27 -20.05
N LYS A 77 1.81 -13.27 -21.23
CA LYS A 77 3.21 -13.72 -21.39
C LYS A 77 4.18 -12.88 -20.55
N ALA A 78 3.99 -11.56 -20.52
CA ALA A 78 4.82 -10.66 -19.71
C ALA A 78 4.60 -10.90 -18.21
N ALA A 79 3.35 -11.11 -17.78
CA ALA A 79 3.00 -11.37 -16.39
C ALA A 79 3.59 -12.70 -15.90
N LEU A 80 3.45 -13.78 -16.68
CA LEU A 80 4.04 -15.09 -16.37
C LEU A 80 5.58 -15.03 -16.32
N ALA A 81 6.21 -14.32 -17.25
CA ALA A 81 7.67 -14.15 -17.26
C ALA A 81 8.16 -13.39 -16.02
N LEU A 82 7.45 -12.35 -15.60
CA LEU A 82 7.77 -11.62 -14.38
C LEU A 82 7.56 -12.48 -13.15
N ASP A 83 6.42 -13.17 -13.04
CA ASP A 83 6.11 -14.03 -11.89
C ASP A 83 7.18 -15.12 -11.69
N ALA A 84 7.59 -15.79 -12.75
CA ALA A 84 8.66 -16.79 -12.72
C ALA A 84 10.04 -16.22 -12.31
N ALA A 85 10.24 -14.92 -12.51
CA ALA A 85 11.50 -14.23 -12.15
C ALA A 85 11.46 -13.59 -10.75
N LEU A 86 10.30 -13.48 -10.11
CA LEU A 86 10.16 -12.92 -8.76
C LEU A 86 10.65 -13.91 -7.69
N PRO A 87 11.21 -13.45 -6.57
CA PRO A 87 11.56 -14.31 -5.47
C PRO A 87 10.31 -14.72 -4.69
N ARG A 88 10.42 -15.77 -3.87
CA ARG A 88 9.39 -16.16 -2.91
C ARG A 88 8.91 -14.96 -2.09
N GLY A 89 7.60 -14.85 -1.91
CA GLY A 89 6.94 -13.76 -1.20
C GLY A 89 6.48 -12.60 -2.07
N ILE A 90 6.81 -12.64 -3.38
CA ILE A 90 6.24 -11.73 -4.39
C ILE A 90 5.69 -12.56 -5.53
N ARG A 91 4.41 -12.37 -5.85
CA ARG A 91 3.73 -13.03 -6.96
C ARG A 91 3.01 -11.98 -7.81
N VAL A 92 2.85 -12.26 -9.09
CA VAL A 92 1.93 -11.52 -9.95
C VAL A 92 0.57 -12.19 -9.88
N LEU A 93 -0.47 -11.44 -9.52
CA LEU A 93 -1.84 -11.95 -9.40
C LEU A 93 -2.70 -11.63 -10.61
N ALA A 94 -2.50 -10.45 -11.19
CA ALA A 94 -3.23 -10.00 -12.37
C ALA A 94 -2.42 -8.96 -13.14
N ALA A 95 -2.71 -8.79 -14.41
CA ALA A 95 -2.04 -7.84 -15.28
C ALA A 95 -2.99 -7.23 -16.31
N ASP A 96 -2.69 -6.01 -16.72
CA ASP A 96 -3.44 -5.27 -17.71
C ASP A 96 -2.51 -4.38 -18.55
N ALA A 97 -2.91 -4.13 -19.81
CA ALA A 97 -2.29 -3.11 -20.63
C ALA A 97 -2.96 -1.77 -20.35
N VAL A 98 -2.16 -0.75 -20.05
CA VAL A 98 -2.67 0.60 -19.83
C VAL A 98 -2.12 1.58 -20.87
N ASP A 99 -2.88 2.61 -21.15
CA ASP A 99 -2.49 3.67 -22.08
C ASP A 99 -1.25 4.41 -21.54
N THR A 100 -0.33 4.75 -22.43
CA THR A 100 0.88 5.54 -22.11
C THR A 100 0.56 6.97 -21.70
N HIS A 101 -0.60 7.51 -22.09
CA HIS A 101 -1.05 8.86 -21.77
C HIS A 101 -1.77 8.98 -20.42
N HIS A 102 -1.94 7.88 -19.68
CA HIS A 102 -2.51 7.94 -18.34
C HIS A 102 -1.58 8.68 -17.36
N ALA A 103 -2.20 9.34 -16.38
CA ALA A 103 -1.49 9.95 -15.26
C ALA A 103 -0.56 8.92 -14.58
N ALA A 104 0.52 9.40 -13.97
CA ALA A 104 1.47 8.54 -13.25
C ALA A 104 0.76 7.63 -12.23
N LEU A 105 1.15 6.36 -12.14
CA LEU A 105 0.52 5.37 -11.28
C LEU A 105 0.34 5.86 -9.83
N MET A 106 1.37 6.49 -9.27
CA MET A 106 1.31 7.04 -7.91
C MET A 106 0.24 8.11 -7.71
N SER A 107 -0.05 8.92 -8.74
CA SER A 107 -1.07 9.96 -8.66
C SER A 107 -2.50 9.42 -8.76
N GLN A 108 -2.66 8.17 -9.19
CA GLN A 108 -3.96 7.51 -9.31
C GLN A 108 -4.40 6.85 -7.99
N ALA A 109 -3.47 6.44 -7.12
CA ALA A 109 -3.80 5.84 -5.84
C ALA A 109 -4.49 6.87 -4.93
N ALA A 110 -5.76 6.62 -4.61
CA ALA A 110 -6.60 7.53 -3.81
C ALA A 110 -6.76 7.08 -2.36
N GLY A 111 -6.62 5.79 -2.11
CA GLY A 111 -6.73 5.24 -0.77
C GLY A 111 -6.44 3.74 -0.71
N ALA A 112 -6.37 3.24 0.51
CA ALA A 112 -6.13 1.84 0.79
C ALA A 112 -6.94 1.37 2.01
N SER A 113 -7.44 0.13 1.96
CA SER A 113 -8.11 -0.52 3.08
C SER A 113 -7.11 -1.37 3.85
N TYR A 114 -7.19 -1.31 5.17
CA TYR A 114 -6.29 -2.03 6.07
C TYR A 114 -7.07 -2.88 7.06
N ARG A 115 -6.45 -4.00 7.44
CA ARG A 115 -6.77 -4.78 8.62
C ARG A 115 -5.54 -4.80 9.53
N VAL A 116 -5.77 -4.60 10.82
CA VAL A 116 -4.72 -4.67 11.85
C VAL A 116 -5.18 -5.60 12.94
N THR A 117 -4.49 -6.72 13.09
CA THR A 117 -4.77 -7.71 14.15
C THR A 117 -3.75 -7.55 15.27
N LEU A 118 -4.24 -7.48 16.49
CA LEU A 118 -3.47 -7.35 17.72
C LEU A 118 -3.92 -8.39 18.74
N PRO A 119 -3.06 -8.86 19.66
CA PRO A 119 -3.53 -9.57 20.84
C PRO A 119 -4.56 -8.72 21.61
N TYR A 120 -5.55 -9.38 22.18
CA TYR A 120 -6.53 -8.69 23.03
C TYR A 120 -5.81 -8.06 24.23
N SER A 121 -6.12 -6.79 24.52
CA SER A 121 -5.59 -6.07 25.68
C SER A 121 -6.73 -5.58 26.59
N LYS A 122 -7.71 -4.90 26.04
CA LYS A 122 -8.92 -4.43 26.73
C LYS A 122 -10.02 -4.11 25.73
N ASP A 123 -11.23 -3.87 26.24
CA ASP A 123 -12.34 -3.41 25.41
C ASP A 123 -12.03 -2.07 24.76
N VAL A 124 -12.21 -1.99 23.43
CA VAL A 124 -11.98 -0.79 22.62
C VAL A 124 -13.24 -0.12 22.13
N SER A 125 -14.42 -0.65 22.46
CA SER A 125 -15.71 -0.23 21.89
C SER A 125 -15.99 1.25 22.12
N ALA A 126 -15.79 1.75 23.34
CA ALA A 126 -16.00 3.15 23.68
C ALA A 126 -15.03 4.06 22.91
N ALA A 127 -13.74 3.70 22.84
CA ALA A 127 -12.72 4.47 22.13
C ALA A 127 -13.00 4.55 20.62
N VAL A 128 -13.48 3.45 20.02
CA VAL A 128 -13.88 3.42 18.61
C VAL A 128 -15.10 4.31 18.37
N ALA A 129 -16.09 4.27 19.26
CA ALA A 129 -17.27 5.14 19.18
C ALA A 129 -16.89 6.62 19.29
N GLU A 130 -16.03 6.98 20.26
CA GLU A 130 -15.53 8.34 20.44
C GLU A 130 -14.69 8.78 19.23
N PHE A 131 -13.79 7.93 18.75
CA PHE A 131 -13.03 8.19 17.53
C PHE A 131 -13.94 8.51 16.36
N ASN A 132 -14.97 7.70 16.12
CA ASN A 132 -15.89 7.88 14.99
C ASN A 132 -16.75 9.14 15.13
N ALA A 133 -17.11 9.55 16.35
CA ALA A 133 -17.88 10.76 16.63
C ALA A 133 -17.01 12.04 16.58
N ALA A 134 -15.71 11.95 16.81
CA ALA A 134 -14.81 13.10 16.81
C ALA A 134 -14.71 13.75 15.42
N PRO A 135 -14.79 15.08 15.30
CA PRO A 135 -14.62 15.78 14.04
C PRO A 135 -13.14 15.81 13.59
N GLU A 136 -12.22 15.80 14.54
CA GLU A 136 -10.77 15.88 14.34
C GLU A 136 -10.07 15.06 15.42
N LEU A 137 -8.89 14.54 15.11
CA LEU A 137 -7.99 13.93 16.07
C LEU A 137 -6.53 14.25 15.70
N LEU A 138 -5.93 15.17 16.45
CA LEU A 138 -4.57 15.59 16.22
C LEU A 138 -3.57 14.65 16.90
N PHE A 139 -2.58 14.20 16.15
CA PHE A 139 -1.51 13.32 16.62
C PHE A 139 -0.14 13.90 16.28
N LYS A 140 0.76 13.97 17.26
CA LYS A 140 2.14 14.45 17.12
C LYS A 140 3.07 13.30 16.79
N LYS A 141 3.37 13.14 15.52
CA LYS A 141 4.31 12.14 15.03
C LYS A 141 5.74 12.64 15.07
N ALA A 142 6.67 11.80 15.56
CA ALA A 142 8.10 12.08 15.48
C ALA A 142 8.58 12.29 14.05
N ALA A 143 9.30 13.39 13.80
CA ALA A 143 9.85 13.78 12.51
C ALA A 143 11.28 14.34 12.69
N PRO A 144 12.26 13.48 13.00
CA PRO A 144 13.61 13.91 13.42
C PRO A 144 14.36 14.75 12.38
N LYS A 145 13.95 14.68 11.11
CA LYS A 145 14.53 15.47 10.00
C LYS A 145 13.95 16.88 9.87
N THR A 146 12.91 17.23 10.63
CA THR A 146 12.33 18.58 10.64
C THR A 146 12.91 19.42 11.78
N LYS A 147 12.91 20.76 11.63
CA LYS A 147 13.35 21.66 12.70
C LYS A 147 12.56 21.47 14.00
N ALA A 148 11.27 21.21 13.90
CA ALA A 148 10.38 20.98 15.05
C ALA A 148 10.50 19.57 15.66
N LYS A 149 11.25 18.65 15.02
CA LYS A 149 11.41 17.23 15.42
C LYS A 149 10.09 16.42 15.49
N PHE A 150 8.95 17.03 15.22
CA PHE A 150 7.65 16.38 15.11
C PHE A 150 6.81 17.05 14.01
N LYS A 151 5.79 16.31 13.55
CA LYS A 151 4.77 16.80 12.64
C LYS A 151 3.42 16.47 13.25
N GLU A 152 2.53 17.45 13.30
CA GLU A 152 1.14 17.25 13.68
C GLU A 152 0.34 16.73 12.47
N ILE A 153 -0.48 15.73 12.69
CA ILE A 153 -1.29 15.06 11.68
C ILE A 153 -2.71 14.96 12.22
N ASP A 154 -3.69 15.40 11.44
CA ASP A 154 -5.08 15.06 11.72
C ASP A 154 -5.37 13.64 11.23
N VAL A 155 -5.57 12.73 12.18
CA VAL A 155 -5.86 11.31 11.93
C VAL A 155 -7.17 11.15 11.17
N LYS A 156 -8.20 11.94 11.52
CA LYS A 156 -9.53 11.89 10.92
C LYS A 156 -9.55 12.32 9.47
N PHE A 157 -8.64 13.21 9.08
CA PHE A 157 -8.46 13.57 7.67
C PHE A 157 -8.06 12.37 6.81
N TYR A 158 -7.17 11.50 7.33
CA TYR A 158 -6.71 10.31 6.62
C TYR A 158 -7.62 9.10 6.83
N ILE A 159 -8.15 8.91 8.04
CA ILE A 159 -8.94 7.75 8.47
C ILE A 159 -10.27 8.25 9.06
N PRO A 160 -11.29 8.50 8.23
CA PRO A 160 -12.55 9.08 8.70
C PRO A 160 -13.34 8.17 9.63
N GLN A 161 -13.24 6.86 9.43
CA GLN A 161 -13.97 5.84 10.17
C GLN A 161 -13.07 4.67 10.53
N LEU A 162 -13.31 4.09 11.70
CA LEU A 162 -12.62 2.94 12.23
C LEU A 162 -13.67 1.93 12.72
N THR A 163 -13.49 0.65 12.41
CA THR A 163 -14.24 -0.43 13.00
C THR A 163 -13.34 -1.33 13.80
N ALA A 164 -13.86 -1.97 14.83
CA ALA A 164 -13.16 -2.96 15.61
C ALA A 164 -14.05 -4.19 15.86
N GLU A 165 -13.44 -5.36 15.73
CA GLU A 165 -13.99 -6.64 16.14
C GLU A 165 -13.09 -7.22 17.22
N GLN A 166 -13.67 -7.74 18.28
CA GLN A 166 -12.90 -8.33 19.38
C GLN A 166 -13.37 -9.74 19.71
N THR A 167 -12.40 -10.59 19.97
CA THR A 167 -12.56 -11.91 20.58
C THR A 167 -11.82 -11.93 21.91
N GLU A 168 -11.90 -13.05 22.65
CA GLU A 168 -11.10 -13.23 23.89
C GLU A 168 -9.58 -13.18 23.66
N LYS A 169 -9.13 -13.36 22.41
CA LYS A 169 -7.69 -13.47 22.07
C LYS A 169 -7.17 -12.29 21.27
N GLU A 170 -8.01 -11.65 20.46
CA GLU A 170 -7.60 -10.70 19.45
C GLU A 170 -8.50 -9.48 19.38
N THR A 171 -7.89 -8.36 19.02
CA THR A 171 -8.57 -7.14 18.57
C THR A 171 -8.20 -6.92 17.10
N ILE A 172 -9.21 -6.76 16.24
CA ILE A 172 -9.05 -6.53 14.81
C ILE A 172 -9.62 -5.16 14.47
N PHE A 173 -8.76 -4.24 14.05
CA PHE A 173 -9.19 -2.95 13.50
C PHE A 173 -9.25 -3.02 11.98
N SER A 174 -10.32 -2.42 11.40
CA SER A 174 -10.44 -2.26 9.94
C SER A 174 -10.76 -0.80 9.61
N PHE A 175 -10.08 -0.26 8.60
CA PHE A 175 -10.24 1.13 8.18
C PHE A 175 -9.76 1.36 6.76
N ASP A 176 -10.31 2.41 6.14
CA ASP A 176 -9.78 2.99 4.92
C ASP A 176 -8.88 4.18 5.25
N CYS A 177 -7.74 4.27 4.58
CA CYS A 177 -6.80 5.38 4.72
C CYS A 177 -6.65 6.11 3.38
N LYS A 178 -6.88 7.41 3.37
CA LYS A 178 -6.66 8.25 2.19
C LYS A 178 -5.18 8.32 1.83
N ILE A 179 -4.92 8.30 0.54
CA ILE A 179 -3.61 8.58 -0.05
C ILE A 179 -3.71 9.93 -0.75
N THR A 180 -2.80 10.83 -0.44
CA THR A 180 -2.73 12.18 -0.99
C THR A 180 -1.38 12.41 -1.67
N GLN A 181 -1.24 13.51 -2.39
CA GLN A 181 0.05 13.90 -2.98
C GLN A 181 1.15 14.11 -1.92
N THR A 182 0.78 14.45 -0.69
CA THR A 182 1.72 14.65 0.43
C THR A 182 1.97 13.37 1.24
N GLY A 183 1.34 12.25 0.86
CA GLY A 183 1.49 10.95 1.49
C GLY A 183 0.19 10.39 2.08
N SER A 184 0.35 9.41 2.97
CA SER A 184 -0.73 8.74 3.70
C SER A 184 -0.32 8.53 5.16
N MET A 185 -1.28 8.18 6.00
CA MET A 185 -1.00 7.78 7.38
C MET A 185 -0.58 6.30 7.45
N LYS A 186 0.35 5.96 8.33
CA LYS A 186 0.71 4.56 8.59
C LYS A 186 -0.25 3.97 9.63
N ALA A 187 -0.56 2.67 9.50
CA ALA A 187 -1.37 1.96 10.50
C ALA A 187 -0.77 2.03 11.92
N VAL A 188 0.56 1.94 12.03
CA VAL A 188 1.28 2.11 13.32
C VAL A 188 1.04 3.50 13.93
N ASP A 189 0.98 4.55 13.11
CA ASP A 189 0.71 5.91 13.61
C ASP A 189 -0.74 6.03 14.14
N LEU A 190 -1.72 5.35 13.51
CA LEU A 190 -3.09 5.25 14.04
C LEU A 190 -3.12 4.57 15.41
N LEU A 191 -2.47 3.41 15.56
CA LEU A 191 -2.43 2.70 16.84
C LEU A 191 -1.80 3.54 17.95
N ASN A 192 -0.72 4.26 17.65
CA ASN A 192 -0.08 5.17 18.60
C ASN A 192 -1.01 6.34 18.96
N ALA A 193 -1.73 6.90 17.99
CA ALA A 193 -2.71 7.96 18.23
C ALA A 193 -3.86 7.47 19.13
N LEU A 194 -4.36 6.24 18.91
CA LEU A 194 -5.40 5.64 19.75
C LEU A 194 -4.89 5.39 21.18
N ASN A 195 -3.64 4.94 21.34
CA ASN A 195 -3.02 4.77 22.65
C ASN A 195 -2.90 6.11 23.39
N GLU A 196 -2.42 7.14 22.70
CA GLU A 196 -2.20 8.48 23.29
C GLU A 196 -3.55 9.13 23.69
N GLN A 197 -4.54 9.08 22.80
CA GLN A 197 -5.82 9.76 23.00
C GLN A 197 -6.72 9.03 23.98
N TYR A 198 -6.81 7.69 23.90
CA TYR A 198 -7.79 6.89 24.63
C TYR A 198 -7.17 5.96 25.68
N GLY A 199 -5.85 6.00 25.85
CA GLY A 199 -5.16 5.16 26.84
C GLY A 199 -5.39 3.65 26.64
N LEU A 200 -5.44 3.19 25.40
CA LEU A 200 -5.78 1.78 25.08
C LEU A 200 -4.68 0.79 25.42
N ALA A 201 -3.42 1.24 25.50
CA ALA A 201 -2.25 0.39 25.73
C ALA A 201 -2.15 -0.78 24.72
N LEU A 202 -2.49 -0.53 23.45
CA LEU A 202 -2.39 -1.51 22.38
C LEU A 202 -0.93 -1.91 22.18
N PRO A 203 -0.59 -3.20 22.07
CA PRO A 203 0.79 -3.68 21.85
C PRO A 203 1.18 -3.50 20.37
N VAL A 204 1.53 -2.26 20.00
CA VAL A 204 1.77 -1.82 18.61
C VAL A 204 2.87 -2.63 17.92
N GLU A 205 3.88 -3.08 18.67
CA GLU A 205 4.99 -3.91 18.17
C GLU A 205 4.54 -5.32 17.77
N MET A 206 3.40 -5.79 18.27
CA MET A 206 2.80 -7.10 17.96
C MET A 206 1.76 -7.02 16.83
N ALA A 207 1.54 -5.86 16.25
CA ALA A 207 0.53 -5.67 15.22
C ALA A 207 0.85 -6.45 13.94
N ASP A 208 -0.08 -7.32 13.52
CA ASP A 208 -0.10 -7.91 12.19
C ASP A 208 -0.91 -6.99 11.27
N ILE A 209 -0.22 -6.32 10.35
CA ILE A 209 -0.81 -5.27 9.51
C ILE A 209 -0.90 -5.76 8.07
N GLU A 210 -2.12 -5.76 7.53
CA GLU A 210 -2.41 -6.15 6.16
C GLU A 210 -3.05 -4.98 5.40
N ARG A 211 -2.51 -4.67 4.20
CA ARG A 211 -3.19 -3.86 3.20
C ARG A 211 -4.06 -4.77 2.35
N LEU A 212 -5.37 -4.68 2.53
CA LEU A 212 -6.32 -5.54 1.85
C LEU A 212 -6.67 -5.04 0.45
N ARG A 213 -6.61 -3.72 0.26
CA ARG A 213 -7.04 -3.08 -0.98
C ARG A 213 -6.29 -1.78 -1.20
N LEU A 214 -5.85 -1.56 -2.44
CA LEU A 214 -5.39 -0.27 -2.95
C LEU A 214 -6.33 0.12 -4.10
N TYR A 215 -6.83 1.35 -4.10
CA TYR A 215 -7.85 1.78 -5.04
C TYR A 215 -7.60 3.19 -5.57
N ARG A 216 -8.18 3.48 -6.71
CA ARG A 216 -8.30 4.82 -7.29
C ARG A 216 -9.75 5.30 -7.18
N ASN A 217 -9.99 6.58 -7.36
CA ASN A 217 -11.34 7.12 -7.43
C ASN A 217 -11.77 7.32 -8.89
N ASN A 218 -13.05 7.07 -9.17
CA ASN A 218 -13.66 7.49 -10.42
C ASN A 218 -13.94 9.02 -10.39
N LYS A 219 -14.49 9.55 -11.50
CA LYS A 219 -14.82 10.97 -11.63
C LYS A 219 -15.80 11.50 -10.56
N ASN A 220 -16.58 10.61 -9.95
CA ASN A 220 -17.55 10.93 -8.90
C ASN A 220 -16.98 10.71 -7.48
N GLY A 221 -15.66 10.48 -7.35
CA GLY A 221 -15.01 10.24 -6.06
C GLY A 221 -15.24 8.85 -5.46
N LYS A 222 -15.90 7.93 -6.18
CA LYS A 222 -16.14 6.56 -5.68
C LYS A 222 -14.91 5.68 -5.90
N PRO A 223 -14.52 4.84 -4.90
CA PRO A 223 -13.43 3.90 -5.05
C PRO A 223 -13.70 2.87 -6.14
N ILE A 224 -12.71 2.68 -7.03
CA ILE A 224 -12.72 1.67 -8.09
C ILE A 224 -11.35 0.95 -8.12
N PRO A 225 -11.29 -0.28 -8.67
CA PRO A 225 -10.05 -1.03 -8.80
C PRO A 225 -8.95 -0.28 -9.55
N MET A 226 -7.70 -0.61 -9.27
CA MET A 226 -6.53 -0.06 -10.00
C MET A 226 -6.39 -0.68 -11.40
N LEU A 227 -6.79 -1.94 -11.59
CA LEU A 227 -6.86 -2.62 -12.88
C LEU A 227 -8.23 -2.41 -13.53
N ASN A 228 -8.31 -2.60 -14.84
CA ASN A 228 -9.55 -2.63 -15.56
C ASN A 228 -10.27 -4.00 -15.39
N SER A 229 -11.52 -4.05 -15.81
CA SER A 229 -12.36 -5.25 -15.64
C SER A 229 -11.95 -6.44 -16.52
N ASP A 230 -11.17 -6.20 -17.56
CA ASP A 230 -10.65 -7.15 -18.54
C ASP A 230 -9.20 -7.59 -18.25
N ALA A 231 -8.68 -7.25 -17.09
CA ALA A 231 -7.34 -7.65 -16.65
C ALA A 231 -7.19 -9.18 -16.62
N VAL A 232 -6.08 -9.67 -17.13
CA VAL A 232 -5.72 -11.09 -17.09
C VAL A 232 -5.37 -11.49 -15.66
N THR A 233 -6.01 -12.53 -15.14
CA THR A 233 -5.73 -13.08 -13.81
C THR A 233 -4.80 -14.28 -13.93
N LEU A 234 -3.74 -14.33 -13.13
CA LEU A 234 -2.87 -15.48 -13.01
C LEU A 234 -3.35 -16.35 -11.84
N GLY A 235 -3.61 -17.63 -12.12
CA GLY A 235 -4.05 -18.62 -11.13
C GLY A 235 -2.94 -19.10 -10.18
#